data_f2ca46a5e4341450d16d44814ac67a16
#
_entry.id   f2ca46a5e4341450d16d44814ac67a16
#
_cell.length_a   1.000
_cell.length_b   1.000
_cell.length_c   1.000
_cell.angle_alpha   90.00
_cell.angle_beta   90.00
_cell.angle_gamma   90.00
#
_symmetry.space_group_name_H-M   'P 1'
#
loop_
_entity.id
_entity.type
_entity.pdbx_description
1 polymer ?
#
loop_
_entity_poly.entity_id
_entity_poly.type
_entity_poly.pdbx_seq_one_letter_code
_entity_poly.pdbx_strand_id
1 'polypeptide(L)'
;MITVDIKTLISRLGPFCTRALEGAAGLCVGRSHYEVTVEHLLAKFLEEPQSDIPLVLRQFNLDAGQVRQAVEQCIEGFRTGNAGKPVFSPTLLEWIQEGWLIASVDLSESRIRSGALLLALLARPIQFGTGRYTDLLQAIGRETLL
;
A
#
# COMPACT_ATOMS: atom_id res chain seq x y z
N MET A 1 -20.17 -5.22 9.93
CA MET A 1 -18.75 -5.30 9.56
C MET A 1 -18.08 -6.44 10.29
N ILE A 2 -17.40 -7.29 9.57
CA ILE A 2 -16.63 -8.38 10.18
C ILE A 2 -15.33 -7.81 10.71
N THR A 3 -15.11 -7.98 12.01
CA THR A 3 -13.86 -7.53 12.63
C THR A 3 -12.81 -8.61 12.44
N VAL A 4 -11.72 -8.26 11.76
CA VAL A 4 -10.60 -9.18 11.56
C VAL A 4 -9.54 -8.86 12.62
N ASP A 5 -8.99 -9.91 13.23
CA ASP A 5 -7.89 -9.75 14.17
C ASP A 5 -6.66 -9.21 13.43
N ILE A 6 -6.16 -8.05 13.87
CA ILE A 6 -5.04 -7.36 13.23
C ILE A 6 -3.80 -8.24 13.18
N LYS A 7 -3.49 -8.95 14.26
CA LYS A 7 -2.35 -9.85 14.30
C LYS A 7 -2.45 -10.94 13.24
N THR A 8 -3.63 -11.54 13.12
CA THR A 8 -3.87 -12.60 12.14
C THR A 8 -3.74 -12.04 10.73
N LEU A 9 -4.31 -10.87 10.48
CA LEU A 9 -4.25 -10.23 9.18
C LEU A 9 -2.80 -9.93 8.76
N ILE A 10 -2.01 -9.35 9.66
CA ILE A 10 -0.62 -9.03 9.38
C ILE A 10 0.20 -10.30 9.13
N SER A 11 -0.14 -11.40 9.81
CA SER A 11 0.55 -12.68 9.61
C SER A 11 0.34 -13.25 8.20
N ARG A 12 -0.67 -12.78 7.47
CA ARG A 12 -0.92 -13.20 6.09
C ARG A 12 -0.07 -12.48 5.05
N LEU A 13 0.61 -11.41 5.44
CA LEU A 13 1.52 -10.72 4.54
C LEU A 13 2.69 -11.62 4.16
N GLY A 14 3.07 -11.59 2.88
CA GLY A 14 4.28 -12.27 2.44
C GLY A 14 5.52 -11.60 3.01
N PRO A 15 6.70 -12.25 2.89
CA PRO A 15 7.94 -11.71 3.49
C PRO A 15 8.28 -10.31 3.02
N PHE A 16 8.12 -10.03 1.73
CA PHE A 16 8.39 -8.70 1.17
C PHE A 16 7.46 -7.65 1.77
N CYS A 17 6.15 -7.95 1.81
CA CYS A 17 5.17 -7.02 2.37
C CYS A 17 5.39 -6.78 3.86
N THR A 18 5.80 -7.81 4.60
CA THR A 18 6.11 -7.68 6.03
C THR A 18 7.27 -6.72 6.23
N ARG A 19 8.35 -6.89 5.46
CA ARG A 19 9.51 -5.98 5.55
C ARG A 19 9.13 -4.56 5.13
N ALA A 20 8.30 -4.43 4.11
CA ALA A 20 7.84 -3.13 3.65
C ALA A 20 6.99 -2.43 4.71
N LEU A 21 6.14 -3.18 5.42
CA LEU A 21 5.33 -2.62 6.50
C LEU A 21 6.22 -2.14 7.67
N GLU A 22 7.23 -2.91 8.02
CA GLU A 22 8.21 -2.50 9.03
C GLU A 22 8.93 -1.22 8.59
N GLY A 23 9.33 -1.14 7.33
CA GLY A 23 9.95 0.05 6.76
C GLY A 23 9.00 1.25 6.75
N ALA A 24 7.72 1.02 6.47
CA ALA A 24 6.70 2.07 6.50
C ALA A 24 6.53 2.62 7.91
N ALA A 25 6.52 1.76 8.92
CA ALA A 25 6.45 2.19 10.30
C ALA A 25 7.67 3.02 10.67
N GLY A 26 8.87 2.61 10.23
CA GLY A 26 10.10 3.36 10.45
C GLY A 26 10.06 4.75 9.78
N LEU A 27 9.55 4.82 8.56
CA LEU A 27 9.39 6.09 7.86
C LEU A 27 8.45 7.02 8.63
N CYS A 28 7.34 6.49 9.10
CA CYS A 28 6.36 7.23 9.87
C CYS A 28 6.97 7.79 11.16
N VAL A 29 7.71 6.96 11.90
CA VAL A 29 8.41 7.38 13.13
C VAL A 29 9.47 8.44 12.81
N GLY A 30 10.25 8.23 11.76
CA GLY A 30 11.33 9.16 11.39
C GLY A 30 10.83 10.54 11.01
N ARG A 31 9.60 10.65 10.56
CA ARG A 31 8.98 11.94 10.20
C ARG A 31 7.99 12.44 11.25
N SER A 32 7.91 11.76 12.39
CA SER A 32 7.04 12.12 13.51
C SER A 32 5.56 12.19 13.11
N HIS A 33 5.12 11.29 12.25
CA HIS A 33 3.73 11.16 11.85
C HIS A 33 2.94 10.36 12.90
N TYR A 34 1.61 10.51 12.88
CA TYR A 34 0.74 9.89 13.89
C TYR A 34 0.22 8.53 13.47
N GLU A 35 0.11 8.28 12.17
CA GLU A 35 -0.43 7.03 11.63
C GLU A 35 0.44 6.48 10.52
N VAL A 36 0.62 5.15 10.52
CA VAL A 36 1.20 4.44 9.38
C VAL A 36 0.08 4.28 8.37
N THR A 37 0.24 4.84 7.18
CA THR A 37 -0.83 4.94 6.18
C THR A 37 -0.54 4.09 4.95
N VAL A 38 -1.54 4.00 4.07
CA VAL A 38 -1.40 3.38 2.74
C VAL A 38 -0.21 3.98 2.00
N GLU A 39 -0.07 5.31 2.07
CA GLU A 39 0.99 6.02 1.36
C GLU A 39 2.39 5.67 1.88
N HIS A 40 2.55 5.49 3.18
CA HIS A 40 3.83 5.05 3.74
C HIS A 40 4.22 3.67 3.18
N LEU A 41 3.26 2.76 3.11
CA LEU A 41 3.52 1.41 2.61
C LEU A 41 3.81 1.43 1.10
N LEU A 42 3.05 2.21 0.33
CA LEU A 42 3.30 2.39 -1.10
C LEU A 42 4.70 2.93 -1.36
N ALA A 43 5.15 3.91 -0.57
CA ALA A 43 6.48 4.46 -0.71
C ALA A 43 7.55 3.36 -0.59
N LYS A 44 7.35 2.44 0.35
CA LYS A 44 8.28 1.33 0.54
C LYS A 44 8.22 0.31 -0.60
N PHE A 45 7.03 0.02 -1.11
CA PHE A 45 6.90 -0.85 -2.29
C PHE A 45 7.63 -0.28 -3.50
N LEU A 46 7.57 1.03 -3.68
CA LEU A 46 8.17 1.68 -4.84
C LEU A 46 9.70 1.78 -4.76
N GLU A 47 10.29 1.57 -3.59
CA GLU A 47 11.75 1.57 -3.44
C GLU A 47 12.41 0.34 -4.03
N GLU A 48 11.66 -0.75 -4.23
CA GLU A 48 12.22 -2.02 -4.70
C GLU A 48 11.83 -2.23 -6.17
N PRO A 49 12.75 -1.97 -7.13
CA PRO A 49 12.40 -1.98 -8.56
C PRO A 49 11.92 -3.34 -9.08
N GLN A 50 12.26 -4.43 -8.39
CA GLN A 50 11.89 -5.78 -8.82
C GLN A 50 10.59 -6.26 -8.18
N SER A 51 9.96 -5.48 -7.32
CA SER A 51 8.69 -5.85 -6.71
C SER A 51 7.54 -5.66 -7.70
N ASP A 52 6.36 -6.19 -7.33
CA ASP A 52 5.20 -6.25 -8.23
C ASP A 52 4.78 -4.88 -8.76
N ILE A 53 4.70 -3.86 -7.89
CA ILE A 53 4.14 -2.57 -8.29
C ILE A 53 5.02 -1.86 -9.32
N PRO A 54 6.33 -1.67 -9.12
CA PRO A 54 7.16 -1.08 -10.16
C PRO A 54 7.18 -1.88 -11.47
N LEU A 55 7.11 -3.22 -11.38
CA LEU A 55 7.05 -4.06 -12.58
C LEU A 55 5.77 -3.80 -13.37
N VAL A 56 4.63 -3.71 -12.69
CA VAL A 56 3.35 -3.40 -13.34
C VAL A 56 3.38 -2.02 -13.96
N LEU A 57 3.92 -1.02 -13.25
CA LEU A 57 4.02 0.34 -13.77
C LEU A 57 4.80 0.36 -15.09
N ARG A 58 5.93 -0.34 -15.16
CA ARG A 58 6.71 -0.43 -16.38
C ARG A 58 5.94 -1.11 -17.51
N GLN A 59 5.18 -2.15 -17.19
CA GLN A 59 4.38 -2.88 -18.16
C GLN A 59 3.33 -1.98 -18.82
N PHE A 60 2.79 -1.02 -18.08
CA PHE A 60 1.79 -0.07 -18.59
C PHE A 60 2.41 1.26 -19.02
N ASN A 61 3.74 1.32 -19.17
CA ASN A 61 4.47 2.52 -19.57
C ASN A 61 4.24 3.71 -18.64
N LEU A 62 4.06 3.43 -17.35
CA LEU A 62 3.94 4.47 -16.33
C LEU A 62 5.30 4.72 -15.68
N ASP A 63 5.60 5.98 -15.44
CA ASP A 63 6.86 6.37 -14.81
C ASP A 63 6.76 6.17 -13.30
N ALA A 64 7.46 5.16 -12.79
CA ALA A 64 7.49 4.86 -11.36
C ALA A 64 8.01 6.05 -10.54
N GLY A 65 8.93 6.84 -11.10
CA GLY A 65 9.44 8.03 -10.44
C GLY A 65 8.38 9.09 -10.21
N GLN A 66 7.47 9.28 -11.19
CA GLN A 66 6.36 10.22 -11.04
C GLN A 66 5.36 9.75 -9.98
N VAL A 67 5.06 8.45 -9.97
CA VAL A 67 4.16 7.88 -8.96
C VAL A 67 4.77 8.03 -7.58
N ARG A 68 6.06 7.70 -7.44
CA ARG A 68 6.76 7.83 -6.17
C ARG A 68 6.78 9.28 -5.69
N GLN A 69 7.02 10.23 -6.59
CA GLN A 69 7.03 11.65 -6.23
C GLN A 69 5.65 12.09 -5.75
N ALA A 70 4.58 11.66 -6.42
CA ALA A 70 3.23 12.00 -6.02
C ALA A 70 2.86 11.41 -4.65
N VAL A 71 3.29 10.17 -4.38
CA VAL A 71 3.11 9.54 -3.07
C VAL A 71 3.88 10.32 -2.01
N GLU A 72 5.12 10.70 -2.29
CA GLU A 72 5.96 11.46 -1.37
C GLU A 72 5.34 12.82 -1.05
N GLN A 73 4.77 13.51 -2.04
CA GLN A 73 4.07 14.78 -1.81
C GLN A 73 2.89 14.61 -0.86
N CYS A 74 2.16 13.49 -0.98
CA CYS A 74 1.08 13.17 -0.07
C CYS A 74 1.58 12.99 1.36
N ILE A 75 2.67 12.26 1.53
CA ILE A 75 3.28 12.00 2.84
C ILE A 75 3.76 13.30 3.49
N GLU A 76 4.35 14.20 2.69
CA GLU A 76 4.83 15.49 3.19
C GLU A 76 3.72 16.34 3.78
N GLY A 77 2.48 16.14 3.33
CA GLY A 77 1.32 16.86 3.84
C GLY A 77 0.74 16.31 5.13
N PHE A 78 1.24 15.19 5.62
CA PHE A 78 0.72 14.59 6.84
C PHE A 78 1.12 15.40 8.08
N ARG A 79 0.24 15.35 9.08
CA ARG A 79 0.47 16.02 10.35
C ARG A 79 1.70 15.45 11.06
N THR A 80 2.58 16.33 11.55
CA THR A 80 3.80 15.95 12.26
C THR A 80 3.70 16.31 13.74
N GLY A 81 4.75 15.99 14.50
CA GLY A 81 4.83 16.34 15.92
C GLY A 81 4.49 15.20 16.87
N ASN A 82 4.37 13.96 16.36
CA ASN A 82 4.12 12.80 17.21
C ASN A 82 5.40 12.39 17.93
N ALA A 83 5.43 12.52 19.24
CA ALA A 83 6.55 12.08 20.08
C ALA A 83 6.42 10.62 20.52
N GLY A 84 5.27 10.00 20.31
CA GLY A 84 5.01 8.62 20.70
C GLY A 84 5.08 7.66 19.54
N LYS A 85 4.62 6.42 19.76
CA LYS A 85 4.53 5.41 18.70
C LYS A 85 3.33 5.71 17.81
N PRO A 86 3.49 5.62 16.49
CA PRO A 86 2.34 5.74 15.60
C PRO A 86 1.45 4.50 15.69
N VAL A 87 0.20 4.67 15.27
CA VAL A 87 -0.74 3.56 15.15
C VAL A 87 -0.94 3.26 13.66
N PHE A 88 -1.39 2.05 13.34
CA PHE A 88 -1.80 1.74 11.97
C PHE A 88 -3.10 2.48 11.67
N SER A 89 -3.16 3.16 10.52
CA SER A 89 -4.41 3.84 10.14
C SER A 89 -5.50 2.81 9.89
N PRO A 90 -6.76 3.10 10.23
CA PRO A 90 -7.86 2.20 9.90
C PRO A 90 -7.94 1.90 8.39
N THR A 91 -7.69 2.89 7.56
CA THR A 91 -7.71 2.72 6.11
C THR A 91 -6.61 1.75 5.64
N LEU A 92 -5.42 1.81 6.23
CA LEU A 92 -4.36 0.86 5.94
C LEU A 92 -4.80 -0.57 6.24
N LEU A 93 -5.41 -0.79 7.40
CA LEU A 93 -5.86 -2.11 7.80
C LEU A 93 -6.97 -2.62 6.89
N GLU A 94 -7.90 -1.76 6.48
CA GLU A 94 -8.94 -2.11 5.51
C GLU A 94 -8.35 -2.48 4.16
N TRP A 95 -7.32 -1.77 3.74
CA TRP A 95 -6.63 -2.06 2.49
C TRP A 95 -5.96 -3.44 2.53
N ILE A 96 -5.28 -3.75 3.62
CA ILE A 96 -4.64 -5.07 3.78
C ILE A 96 -5.70 -6.18 3.80
N GLN A 97 -6.83 -5.94 4.47
CA GLN A 97 -7.94 -6.89 4.50
C GLN A 97 -8.49 -7.16 3.09
N GLU A 98 -8.70 -6.10 2.31
CA GLU A 98 -9.15 -6.24 0.92
C GLU A 98 -8.12 -6.98 0.08
N GLY A 99 -6.83 -6.68 0.30
CA GLY A 99 -5.74 -7.41 -0.35
C GLY A 99 -5.75 -8.89 -0.02
N TRP A 100 -6.08 -9.25 1.22
CA TRP A 100 -6.20 -10.65 1.61
C TRP A 100 -7.36 -11.34 0.88
N LEU A 101 -8.50 -10.66 0.75
CA LEU A 101 -9.63 -11.22 0.00
C LEU A 101 -9.24 -11.49 -1.45
N ILE A 102 -8.56 -10.55 -2.09
CA ILE A 102 -8.12 -10.72 -3.47
C ILE A 102 -7.10 -11.86 -3.57
N ALA A 103 -6.12 -11.89 -2.68
CA ALA A 103 -5.09 -12.92 -2.70
C ALA A 103 -5.67 -14.31 -2.52
N SER A 104 -6.56 -14.48 -1.54
CA SER A 104 -7.10 -15.79 -1.20
C SER A 104 -8.21 -16.26 -2.15
N VAL A 105 -9.07 -15.34 -2.60
CA VAL A 105 -10.23 -15.70 -3.42
C VAL A 105 -9.92 -15.61 -4.91
N ASP A 106 -9.43 -14.46 -5.36
CA ASP A 106 -9.21 -14.24 -6.79
C ASP A 106 -7.92 -14.87 -7.32
N LEU A 107 -6.87 -14.89 -6.49
CA LEU A 107 -5.55 -15.37 -6.90
C LEU A 107 -5.18 -16.72 -6.30
N SER A 108 -6.01 -17.26 -5.40
CA SER A 108 -5.79 -18.55 -4.73
C SER A 108 -4.41 -18.62 -4.05
N GLU A 109 -3.97 -17.53 -3.46
CA GLU A 109 -2.69 -17.45 -2.77
C GLU A 109 -2.88 -17.54 -1.25
N SER A 110 -1.87 -18.07 -0.56
CA SER A 110 -1.89 -18.21 0.90
C SER A 110 -1.30 -17.00 1.63
N ARG A 111 -0.68 -16.08 0.89
CA ARG A 111 -0.06 -14.88 1.44
C ARG A 111 -0.43 -13.67 0.60
N ILE A 112 -0.40 -12.50 1.23
CA ILE A 112 -0.68 -11.24 0.56
C ILE A 112 0.60 -10.72 -0.08
N ARG A 113 0.58 -10.54 -1.40
CA ARG A 113 1.66 -9.91 -2.15
C ARG A 113 1.29 -8.47 -2.49
N SER A 114 2.31 -7.67 -2.79
CA SER A 114 2.06 -6.27 -3.15
C SER A 114 1.17 -6.14 -4.40
N GLY A 115 1.21 -7.12 -5.30
CA GLY A 115 0.30 -7.12 -6.46
C GLY A 115 -1.17 -7.20 -6.07
N ALA A 116 -1.51 -8.01 -5.06
CA ALA A 116 -2.88 -8.08 -4.55
C ALA A 116 -3.31 -6.75 -3.93
N LEU A 117 -2.40 -6.08 -3.21
CA LEU A 117 -2.68 -4.76 -2.65
C LEU A 117 -2.87 -3.71 -3.74
N LEU A 118 -2.10 -3.80 -4.82
CA LEU A 118 -2.31 -2.92 -5.96
C LEU A 118 -3.69 -3.11 -6.57
N LEU A 119 -4.12 -4.38 -6.76
CA LEU A 119 -5.47 -4.66 -7.27
C LEU A 119 -6.55 -4.07 -6.37
N ALA A 120 -6.39 -4.18 -5.05
CA ALA A 120 -7.34 -3.60 -4.10
C ALA A 120 -7.42 -2.08 -4.25
N LEU A 121 -6.27 -1.43 -4.40
CA LEU A 121 -6.21 0.02 -4.58
C LEU A 121 -6.88 0.45 -5.88
N LEU A 122 -6.63 -0.29 -6.97
CA LEU A 122 -7.23 0.03 -8.27
C LEU A 122 -8.75 -0.16 -8.27
N ALA A 123 -9.25 -1.12 -7.47
CA ALA A 123 -10.68 -1.37 -7.35
C ALA A 123 -11.40 -0.25 -6.60
N ARG A 124 -10.75 0.35 -5.59
CA ARG A 124 -11.36 1.37 -4.73
C ARG A 124 -10.37 2.51 -4.44
N PRO A 125 -9.95 3.24 -5.48
CA PRO A 125 -8.90 4.25 -5.28
C PRO A 125 -9.32 5.39 -4.36
N ILE A 126 -10.60 5.77 -4.36
CA ILE A 126 -11.09 6.85 -3.50
C ILE A 126 -11.11 6.42 -2.04
N GLN A 127 -11.39 5.14 -1.77
CA GLN A 127 -11.45 4.63 -0.41
C GLN A 127 -10.07 4.50 0.23
N PHE A 128 -9.10 3.98 -0.52
CA PHE A 128 -7.80 3.62 0.05
C PHE A 128 -6.71 4.66 -0.21
N GLY A 129 -6.81 5.39 -1.32
CA GLY A 129 -5.78 6.35 -1.69
C GLY A 129 -6.19 7.77 -1.42
N THR A 130 -5.20 8.61 -1.17
CA THR A 130 -5.37 10.06 -1.09
C THR A 130 -4.30 10.69 -1.97
N GLY A 131 -4.65 11.80 -2.65
CA GLY A 131 -3.68 12.52 -3.45
C GLY A 131 -3.61 12.08 -4.91
N ARG A 132 -2.70 12.72 -5.62
CA ARG A 132 -2.63 12.65 -7.09
C ARG A 132 -2.14 11.31 -7.63
N TYR A 133 -1.45 10.53 -6.81
CA TYR A 133 -0.92 9.26 -7.30
C TYR A 133 -2.03 8.30 -7.75
N THR A 134 -3.23 8.41 -7.17
CA THR A 134 -4.35 7.57 -7.58
C THR A 134 -4.76 7.87 -9.03
N ASP A 135 -4.69 9.13 -9.44
CA ASP A 135 -4.98 9.51 -10.82
C ASP A 135 -3.96 8.91 -11.79
N LEU A 136 -2.69 8.91 -11.40
CA LEU A 136 -1.63 8.32 -12.21
C LEU A 136 -1.83 6.81 -12.40
N LEU A 137 -2.37 6.14 -11.39
CA LEU A 137 -2.58 4.69 -11.43
C LEU A 137 -3.83 4.29 -12.22
N GLN A 138 -4.75 5.22 -12.50
CA GLN A 138 -5.98 4.89 -13.21
C GLN A 138 -5.77 4.38 -14.63
N ALA A 139 -4.60 4.62 -15.21
CA ALA A 139 -4.25 4.07 -16.52
C ALA A 139 -4.17 2.54 -16.51
N ILE A 140 -4.07 1.91 -15.33
CA ILE A 140 -3.98 0.46 -15.20
C ILE A 140 -5.39 -0.11 -15.07
N GLY A 141 -5.79 -0.98 -16.00
CA GLY A 141 -7.07 -1.67 -15.92
C GLY A 141 -6.97 -2.86 -14.99
N ARG A 142 -7.83 -2.93 -13.97
CA ARG A 142 -7.83 -4.01 -12.99
C ARG A 142 -8.00 -5.38 -13.63
N GLU A 143 -8.93 -5.50 -14.57
CA GLU A 143 -9.21 -6.76 -15.28
C GLU A 143 -8.01 -7.27 -16.06
N THR A 144 -7.18 -6.35 -16.53
CA THR A 144 -5.98 -6.70 -17.28
C THR A 144 -4.92 -7.34 -16.40
N LEU A 145 -4.91 -7.02 -15.10
CA LEU A 145 -3.95 -7.59 -14.14
C LEU A 145 -4.35 -8.97 -13.63
N LEU A 146 -5.65 -9.23 -13.57
CA LEU A 146 -6.15 -10.52 -13.14
C LEU A 146 -5.98 -11.54 -14.26
#